data_429ee9ac34749ebfda1826167ff97ff3
#
_entry.id   429ee9ac34749ebfda1826167ff97ff3
#
_cell.length_a   1.000
_cell.length_b   1.000
_cell.length_c   1.000
_cell.angle_alpha   90.00
_cell.angle_beta   90.00
_cell.angle_gamma   90.00
#
_symmetry.space_group_name_H-M   'P 1'
#
loop_
_entity.id
_entity.type
_entity.pdbx_description
1 polymer ?
#
loop_
_entity_poly.entity_id
_entity_poly.type
_entity_poly.pdbx_seq_one_letter_code
_entity_poly.pdbx_strand_id
1 'polypeptide(L)'
;MIRKINFAYIFLFLAVLFWSGNFLVGKYASYHEIPPFSLNFYRWLFAWLILIPFTYNEIILNKNYIIDNYKFFILLGITSVTVFNSIVYYSLNFTQVISGVLMISTIPVMIMFISSILKIEKANKFQLIGVVLSFLGVITIITKANFEVLRNLNFNKGDLTMVVAMLSWATYSALLKMKKHDVSQLCLLQIIISFGLLF
;
A
#
# COMPACT_ATOMS: atom_id res chain seq x y z
N MET A 1 -9.60 -3.08 37.76
CA MET A 1 -8.87 -2.03 37.00
C MET A 1 -9.10 -2.29 35.52
N ILE A 2 -10.14 -1.71 34.92
CA ILE A 2 -10.49 -1.89 33.50
C ILE A 2 -9.41 -1.15 32.71
N ARG A 3 -8.53 -1.91 32.05
CA ARG A 3 -7.51 -1.37 31.13
C ARG A 3 -8.27 -0.54 30.09
N LYS A 4 -8.03 0.77 30.04
CA LYS A 4 -8.54 1.62 28.94
C LYS A 4 -8.10 0.98 27.65
N ILE A 5 -9.05 0.43 26.89
CA ILE A 5 -8.78 -0.08 25.53
C ILE A 5 -8.23 1.10 24.76
N ASN A 6 -7.00 0.99 24.31
CA ASN A 6 -6.36 2.05 23.57
C ASN A 6 -7.05 2.12 22.20
N PHE A 7 -7.78 3.20 21.91
CA PHE A 7 -8.50 3.41 20.64
C PHE A 7 -7.63 3.11 19.42
N ALA A 8 -6.30 3.26 19.55
CA ALA A 8 -5.36 2.90 18.50
C ALA A 8 -5.49 1.44 18.04
N TYR A 9 -5.74 0.49 18.94
CA TYR A 9 -5.92 -0.92 18.54
C TYR A 9 -7.22 -1.15 17.77
N ILE A 10 -8.28 -0.42 18.12
CA ILE A 10 -9.56 -0.47 17.41
C ILE A 10 -9.36 0.07 15.99
N PHE A 11 -8.69 1.23 15.85
CA PHE A 11 -8.41 1.80 14.53
C PHE A 11 -7.51 0.93 13.68
N LEU A 12 -6.50 0.27 14.27
CA LEU A 12 -5.66 -0.69 13.56
C LEU A 12 -6.47 -1.89 13.05
N PHE A 13 -7.35 -2.44 13.89
CA PHE A 13 -8.21 -3.54 13.48
C PHE A 13 -9.14 -3.13 12.33
N LEU A 14 -9.80 -1.97 12.44
CA LEU A 14 -10.66 -1.45 11.39
C LEU A 14 -9.88 -1.18 10.09
N ALA A 15 -8.69 -0.62 10.18
CA ALA A 15 -7.84 -0.37 9.02
C ALA A 15 -7.51 -1.67 8.25
N VAL A 16 -7.13 -2.74 8.97
CA VAL A 16 -6.85 -4.04 8.37
C VAL A 16 -8.12 -4.66 7.78
N LEU A 17 -9.26 -4.53 8.47
CA LEU A 17 -10.56 -5.04 8.01
C LEU A 17 -10.97 -4.35 6.68
N PHE A 18 -10.93 -3.02 6.62
CA PHE A 18 -11.24 -2.29 5.40
C PHE A 18 -10.23 -2.55 4.28
N TRP A 19 -8.96 -2.70 4.63
CA TRP A 19 -7.94 -3.01 3.63
C TRP A 19 -8.11 -4.40 3.03
N SER A 20 -8.44 -5.41 3.85
CA SER A 20 -8.76 -6.75 3.33
C SER A 20 -10.01 -6.74 2.44
N GLY A 21 -11.04 -5.97 2.84
CA GLY A 21 -12.24 -5.75 2.04
C GLY A 21 -11.94 -5.16 0.65
N ASN A 22 -10.94 -4.29 0.55
CA ASN A 22 -10.51 -3.72 -0.73
C ASN A 22 -10.04 -4.77 -1.74
N PHE A 23 -9.35 -5.83 -1.29
CA PHE A 23 -8.96 -6.95 -2.16
C PHE A 23 -10.15 -7.76 -2.64
N LEU A 24 -11.14 -7.97 -1.77
CA LEU A 24 -12.39 -8.65 -2.15
C LEU A 24 -13.16 -7.86 -3.19
N VAL A 25 -13.29 -6.54 -3.00
CA VAL A 25 -13.92 -5.64 -3.97
C VAL A 25 -13.18 -5.66 -5.30
N GLY A 26 -11.84 -5.62 -5.27
CA GLY A 26 -11.02 -5.71 -6.48
C GLY A 26 -11.22 -7.01 -7.24
N LYS A 27 -11.33 -8.14 -6.53
CA LYS A 27 -11.60 -9.44 -7.16
C LYS A 27 -13.03 -9.54 -7.70
N TYR A 28 -14.01 -9.02 -6.96
CA TYR A 28 -15.39 -8.94 -7.42
C TYR A 28 -15.50 -8.11 -8.70
N ALA A 29 -14.83 -6.96 -8.75
CA ALA A 29 -14.76 -6.12 -9.94
C ALA A 29 -14.16 -6.85 -11.14
N SER A 30 -13.14 -7.69 -10.90
CA SER A 30 -12.52 -8.53 -11.92
C SER A 30 -13.52 -9.54 -12.54
N TYR A 31 -14.41 -10.12 -11.74
CA TYR A 31 -15.46 -11.04 -12.25
C TYR A 31 -16.54 -10.33 -13.10
N HIS A 32 -16.72 -9.03 -12.87
CA HIS A 32 -17.68 -8.19 -13.63
C HIS A 32 -16.99 -7.35 -14.72
N GLU A 33 -15.76 -7.69 -15.08
CA GLU A 33 -15.00 -7.03 -16.16
C GLU A 33 -14.84 -5.51 -15.98
N ILE A 34 -14.91 -5.03 -14.73
CA ILE A 34 -14.71 -3.60 -14.43
C ILE A 34 -13.24 -3.26 -14.65
N PRO A 35 -12.92 -2.25 -15.49
CA PRO A 35 -11.52 -1.89 -15.74
C PRO A 35 -10.78 -1.48 -14.46
N PRO A 36 -9.63 -2.08 -14.16
CA PRO A 36 -8.87 -1.84 -12.91
C PRO A 36 -8.53 -0.36 -12.68
N PHE A 37 -8.14 0.34 -13.74
CA PHE A 37 -7.79 1.76 -13.67
C PHE A 37 -9.00 2.64 -13.38
N SER A 38 -10.16 2.35 -13.98
CA SER A 38 -11.41 3.06 -13.71
C SER A 38 -11.87 2.85 -12.27
N LEU A 39 -11.81 1.61 -11.77
CA LEU A 39 -12.14 1.29 -10.38
C LEU A 39 -11.24 2.09 -9.42
N ASN A 40 -9.94 2.11 -9.68
CA ASN A 40 -8.98 2.85 -8.87
C ASN A 40 -9.29 4.36 -8.90
N PHE A 41 -9.47 4.93 -10.09
CA PHE A 41 -9.73 6.35 -10.27
C PHE A 41 -10.99 6.80 -9.52
N TYR A 42 -12.14 6.16 -9.75
CA TYR A 42 -13.39 6.55 -9.09
C TYR A 42 -13.33 6.38 -7.58
N ARG A 43 -12.72 5.32 -7.09
CA ARG A 43 -12.55 5.12 -5.64
C ARG A 43 -11.75 6.26 -4.99
N TRP A 44 -10.65 6.66 -5.59
CA TRP A 44 -9.84 7.75 -5.08
C TRP A 44 -10.48 9.12 -5.32
N LEU A 45 -11.20 9.30 -6.41
CA LEU A 45 -11.98 10.52 -6.66
C LEU A 45 -13.05 10.74 -5.58
N PHE A 46 -13.81 9.71 -5.24
CA PHE A 46 -14.81 9.82 -4.16
C PHE A 46 -14.15 10.07 -2.80
N ALA A 47 -13.04 9.39 -2.49
CA ALA A 47 -12.28 9.65 -1.27
C ALA A 47 -11.79 11.10 -1.22
N TRP A 48 -11.28 11.63 -2.34
CA TRP A 48 -10.83 12.99 -2.48
C TRP A 48 -11.95 14.00 -2.23
N LEU A 49 -13.12 13.81 -2.83
CA LEU A 49 -14.29 14.67 -2.63
C LEU A 49 -14.75 14.68 -1.16
N ILE A 50 -14.77 13.53 -0.51
CA ILE A 50 -15.17 13.42 0.91
C ILE A 50 -14.18 14.14 1.82
N LEU A 51 -12.89 14.12 1.52
CA LEU A 51 -11.85 14.71 2.35
C LEU A 51 -11.74 16.24 2.20
N ILE A 52 -12.16 16.82 1.07
CA ILE A 52 -12.06 18.27 0.81
C ILE A 52 -12.56 19.14 1.99
N PRO A 53 -13.78 18.96 2.50
CA PRO A 53 -14.30 19.85 3.54
C PRO A 53 -13.47 19.80 4.84
N PHE A 54 -12.79 18.70 5.10
CA PHE A 54 -11.97 18.52 6.30
C PHE A 54 -10.54 19.05 6.17
N THR A 55 -10.04 19.19 4.95
CA THR A 55 -8.62 19.46 4.68
C THR A 55 -8.40 20.82 4.01
N TYR A 56 -9.44 21.46 3.49
CA TYR A 56 -9.36 22.68 2.68
C TYR A 56 -8.54 23.80 3.33
N ASN A 57 -8.84 24.13 4.59
CA ASN A 57 -8.15 25.22 5.29
C ASN A 57 -6.65 24.90 5.49
N GLU A 58 -6.34 23.66 5.85
CA GLU A 58 -4.97 23.23 6.08
C GLU A 58 -4.15 23.21 4.78
N ILE A 59 -4.77 22.83 3.65
CA ILE A 59 -4.12 22.87 2.32
C ILE A 59 -3.78 24.31 1.95
N ILE A 60 -4.68 25.25 2.18
CA ILE A 60 -4.43 26.68 1.89
C ILE A 60 -3.28 27.20 2.75
N LEU A 61 -3.25 26.86 4.03
CA LEU A 61 -2.19 27.27 4.95
C LEU A 61 -0.82 26.73 4.52
N ASN A 62 -0.78 25.52 3.99
CA ASN A 62 0.45 24.83 3.59
C ASN A 62 0.76 24.91 2.08
N LYS A 63 0.04 25.76 1.33
CA LYS A 63 0.17 25.81 -0.14
C LYS A 63 1.61 26.02 -0.62
N ASN A 64 2.39 26.88 0.03
CA ASN A 64 3.77 27.16 -0.37
C ASN A 64 4.64 25.92 -0.20
N TYR A 65 4.51 25.23 0.95
CA TYR A 65 5.21 23.97 1.19
C TYR A 65 4.85 22.90 0.14
N ILE A 66 3.57 22.79 -0.24
CA ILE A 66 3.10 21.83 -1.24
C ILE A 66 3.72 22.16 -2.61
N ILE A 67 3.71 23.45 -3.01
CA ILE A 67 4.28 23.90 -4.28
C ILE A 67 5.80 23.68 -4.29
N ASP A 68 6.51 24.03 -3.24
CA ASP A 68 7.97 23.88 -3.17
C ASP A 68 8.41 22.42 -3.22
N ASN A 69 7.53 21.50 -2.77
CA ASN A 69 7.80 20.05 -2.72
C ASN A 69 6.94 19.25 -3.69
N TYR A 70 6.39 19.84 -4.74
CA TYR A 70 5.44 19.18 -5.65
C TYR A 70 5.98 17.89 -6.27
N LYS A 71 7.28 17.83 -6.62
CA LYS A 71 7.92 16.62 -7.18
C LYS A 71 7.88 15.43 -6.20
N PHE A 72 8.08 15.74 -4.93
CA PHE A 72 7.99 14.73 -3.87
C PHE A 72 6.55 14.20 -3.73
N PHE A 73 5.55 15.08 -3.74
CA PHE A 73 4.15 14.68 -3.66
C PHE A 73 3.66 13.96 -4.92
N ILE A 74 4.13 14.35 -6.11
CA ILE A 74 3.88 13.59 -7.35
C ILE A 74 4.39 12.16 -7.20
N LEU A 75 5.62 11.97 -6.73
CA LEU A 75 6.21 10.65 -6.56
C LEU A 75 5.44 9.81 -5.53
N LEU A 76 5.02 10.42 -4.41
CA LEU A 76 4.16 9.76 -3.43
C LEU A 76 2.80 9.39 -4.03
N GLY A 77 2.16 10.28 -4.77
CA GLY A 77 0.86 10.05 -5.42
C GLY A 77 0.93 8.94 -6.46
N ILE A 78 1.91 8.99 -7.36
CA ILE A 78 2.11 7.96 -8.38
C ILE A 78 2.34 6.59 -7.72
N THR A 79 3.25 6.51 -6.75
CA THR A 79 3.62 5.21 -6.16
C THR A 79 2.52 4.59 -5.29
N SER A 80 1.70 5.39 -4.60
CA SER A 80 0.66 4.88 -3.68
C SER A 80 -0.73 4.83 -4.30
N VAL A 81 -1.16 5.88 -4.98
CA VAL A 81 -2.53 6.01 -5.50
C VAL A 81 -2.63 5.40 -6.89
N THR A 82 -1.78 5.85 -7.82
CA THR A 82 -1.90 5.47 -9.23
C THR A 82 -1.40 4.06 -9.47
N VAL A 83 -0.12 3.80 -9.20
CA VAL A 83 0.54 2.55 -9.59
C VAL A 83 0.14 1.39 -8.68
N PHE A 84 0.28 1.54 -7.35
CA PHE A 84 0.01 0.44 -6.42
C PHE A 84 -1.38 -0.13 -6.58
N ASN A 85 -2.40 0.69 -6.42
CA ASN A 85 -3.78 0.20 -6.43
C ASN A 85 -4.23 -0.28 -7.81
N SER A 86 -3.86 0.43 -8.89
CA SER A 86 -4.22 0.01 -10.24
C SER A 86 -3.60 -1.33 -10.60
N ILE A 87 -2.31 -1.53 -10.24
CA ILE A 87 -1.64 -2.81 -10.51
C ILE A 87 -2.18 -3.92 -9.61
N VAL A 88 -2.53 -3.65 -8.34
CA VAL A 88 -3.21 -4.64 -7.49
C VAL A 88 -4.49 -5.12 -8.16
N TYR A 89 -5.37 -4.21 -8.59
CA TYR A 89 -6.62 -4.59 -9.25
C TYR A 89 -6.40 -5.31 -10.58
N TYR A 90 -5.41 -4.87 -11.36
CA TYR A 90 -5.03 -5.56 -12.58
C TYR A 90 -4.54 -6.99 -12.29
N SER A 91 -3.71 -7.16 -11.28
CA SER A 91 -3.17 -8.47 -10.88
C SER A 91 -4.25 -9.45 -10.45
N LEU A 92 -5.30 -8.95 -9.77
CA LEU A 92 -6.43 -9.76 -9.32
C LEU A 92 -7.27 -10.36 -10.45
N ASN A 93 -7.11 -9.89 -11.71
CA ASN A 93 -7.70 -10.56 -12.87
C ASN A 93 -7.05 -11.92 -13.15
N PHE A 94 -5.79 -12.11 -12.75
CA PHE A 94 -4.99 -13.28 -13.09
C PHE A 94 -4.62 -14.14 -11.89
N THR A 95 -4.73 -13.60 -10.66
CA THR A 95 -4.37 -14.32 -9.44
C THR A 95 -5.51 -14.37 -8.42
N GLN A 96 -5.37 -15.22 -7.40
CA GLN A 96 -6.34 -15.33 -6.33
C GLN A 96 -6.09 -14.26 -5.25
N VAL A 97 -7.17 -13.87 -4.55
CA VAL A 97 -7.09 -12.90 -3.45
C VAL A 97 -6.09 -13.35 -2.38
N ILE A 98 -6.10 -14.64 -2.04
CA ILE A 98 -5.20 -15.20 -1.02
C ILE A 98 -3.74 -14.99 -1.42
N SER A 99 -3.37 -15.28 -2.67
CA SER A 99 -2.00 -15.06 -3.17
C SER A 99 -1.63 -13.58 -3.10
N GLY A 100 -2.53 -12.68 -3.51
CA GLY A 100 -2.32 -11.24 -3.42
C GLY A 100 -2.10 -10.74 -2.00
N VAL A 101 -2.93 -11.18 -1.05
CA VAL A 101 -2.82 -10.81 0.37
C VAL A 101 -1.53 -11.37 1.00
N LEU A 102 -1.14 -12.59 0.66
CA LEU A 102 0.12 -13.18 1.14
C LEU A 102 1.33 -12.40 0.62
N MET A 103 1.29 -11.90 -0.62
CA MET A 103 2.37 -11.05 -1.15
C MET A 103 2.54 -9.72 -0.41
N ILE A 104 1.50 -9.18 0.25
CA ILE A 104 1.62 -8.01 1.12
C ILE A 104 2.66 -8.22 2.22
N SER A 105 2.81 -9.43 2.71
CA SER A 105 3.80 -9.74 3.75
C SER A 105 5.26 -9.56 3.29
N THR A 106 5.50 -9.43 1.98
CA THR A 106 6.82 -9.11 1.44
C THR A 106 7.14 -7.60 1.53
N ILE A 107 6.12 -6.75 1.72
CA ILE A 107 6.31 -5.29 1.76
C ILE A 107 7.34 -4.83 2.80
N PRO A 108 7.34 -5.31 4.06
CA PRO A 108 8.33 -4.88 5.04
C PRO A 108 9.77 -5.16 4.60
N VAL A 109 10.00 -6.29 3.93
CA VAL A 109 11.29 -6.66 3.33
C VAL A 109 11.71 -5.64 2.29
N MET A 110 10.78 -5.32 1.37
CA MET A 110 11.02 -4.37 0.29
C MET A 110 11.25 -2.96 0.82
N ILE A 111 10.49 -2.53 1.85
CA ILE A 111 10.70 -1.23 2.50
C ILE A 111 12.11 -1.15 3.11
N MET A 112 12.53 -2.18 3.80
CA MET A 112 13.86 -2.24 4.41
C MET A 112 14.96 -2.16 3.35
N PHE A 113 14.81 -2.89 2.25
CA PHE A 113 15.74 -2.90 1.13
C PHE A 113 15.82 -1.51 0.46
N ILE A 114 14.68 -0.91 0.11
CA ILE A 114 14.61 0.41 -0.53
C ILE A 114 15.12 1.49 0.43
N SER A 115 14.74 1.46 1.71
CA SER A 115 15.22 2.41 2.72
C SER A 115 16.75 2.34 2.91
N SER A 116 17.34 1.15 2.77
CA SER A 116 18.78 0.96 2.84
C SER A 116 19.49 1.53 1.60
N ILE A 117 18.96 1.28 0.39
CA ILE A 117 19.49 1.83 -0.87
C ILE A 117 19.44 3.36 -0.84
N LEU A 118 18.30 3.92 -0.42
CA LEU A 118 18.09 5.37 -0.32
C LEU A 118 18.84 6.00 0.88
N LYS A 119 19.53 5.20 1.70
CA LYS A 119 20.25 5.62 2.91
C LYS A 119 19.35 6.34 3.93
N ILE A 120 18.06 6.02 3.95
CA ILE A 120 17.08 6.59 4.89
C ILE A 120 17.26 5.95 6.27
N GLU A 121 17.35 4.62 6.30
CA GLU A 121 17.54 3.84 7.52
C GLU A 121 18.48 2.66 7.26
N LYS A 122 19.25 2.30 8.28
CA LYS A 122 20.04 1.05 8.25
C LYS A 122 19.22 -0.07 8.88
N ALA A 123 19.14 -1.19 8.20
CA ALA A 123 18.48 -2.37 8.72
C ALA A 123 19.17 -2.87 10.00
N ASN A 124 18.39 -3.12 11.06
CA ASN A 124 18.88 -3.76 12.27
C ASN A 124 18.88 -5.30 12.10
N LYS A 125 19.80 -5.99 12.76
CA LYS A 125 19.89 -7.46 12.74
C LYS A 125 18.58 -8.13 13.18
N PHE A 126 17.88 -7.59 14.17
CA PHE A 126 16.59 -8.10 14.63
C PHE A 126 15.48 -7.92 13.58
N GLN A 127 15.50 -6.82 12.84
CA GLN A 127 14.57 -6.61 11.71
C GLN A 127 14.83 -7.64 10.61
N LEU A 128 16.09 -7.92 10.30
CA LEU A 128 16.45 -8.93 9.31
C LEU A 128 15.95 -10.32 9.71
N ILE A 129 16.13 -10.71 10.97
CA ILE A 129 15.62 -11.97 11.51
C ILE A 129 14.09 -12.02 11.39
N GLY A 130 13.39 -10.96 11.80
CA GLY A 130 11.93 -10.86 11.70
C GLY A 130 11.44 -11.00 10.26
N VAL A 131 12.13 -10.40 9.30
CA VAL A 131 11.87 -10.52 7.88
C VAL A 131 12.01 -11.97 7.40
N VAL A 132 13.10 -12.64 7.74
CA VAL A 132 13.34 -14.05 7.36
C VAL A 132 12.24 -14.94 7.94
N LEU A 133 11.89 -14.77 9.22
CA LEU A 133 10.83 -15.53 9.87
C LEU A 133 9.46 -15.28 9.23
N SER A 134 9.15 -14.01 8.89
CA SER A 134 7.91 -13.66 8.18
C SER A 134 7.85 -14.33 6.81
N PHE A 135 8.95 -14.29 6.06
CA PHE A 135 9.02 -14.92 4.73
C PHE A 135 8.84 -16.43 4.79
N LEU A 136 9.49 -17.11 5.76
CA LEU A 136 9.29 -18.53 6.00
C LEU A 136 7.84 -18.86 6.38
N GLY A 137 7.22 -18.04 7.24
CA GLY A 137 5.81 -18.18 7.59
C GLY A 137 4.89 -18.09 6.38
N VAL A 138 5.13 -17.12 5.50
CA VAL A 138 4.36 -16.96 4.26
C VAL A 138 4.52 -18.16 3.34
N ILE A 139 5.75 -18.63 3.13
CA ILE A 139 6.01 -19.85 2.33
C ILE A 139 5.23 -21.03 2.92
N THR A 140 5.30 -21.23 4.23
CA THR A 140 4.59 -22.31 4.91
C THR A 140 3.08 -22.24 4.70
N ILE A 141 2.47 -21.06 4.76
CA ILE A 141 1.04 -20.85 4.52
C ILE A 141 0.68 -21.12 3.05
N ILE A 142 1.45 -20.57 2.10
CA ILE A 142 1.19 -20.75 0.65
C ILE A 142 1.28 -22.23 0.26
N THR A 143 2.29 -22.91 0.77
CA THR A 143 2.54 -24.32 0.44
C THR A 143 1.68 -25.28 1.25
N LYS A 144 0.92 -24.79 2.26
CA LYS A 144 0.22 -25.65 3.24
C LYS A 144 1.17 -26.67 3.87
N ALA A 145 2.42 -26.27 4.12
CA ALA A 145 3.52 -27.14 4.57
C ALA A 145 3.82 -28.32 3.64
N ASN A 146 3.40 -28.28 2.38
CA ASN A 146 3.65 -29.33 1.38
C ASN A 146 4.70 -28.85 0.38
N PHE A 147 5.87 -29.50 0.39
CA PHE A 147 6.98 -29.17 -0.50
C PHE A 147 6.68 -29.43 -1.98
N GLU A 148 5.76 -30.33 -2.32
CA GLU A 148 5.35 -30.57 -3.70
C GLU A 148 4.65 -29.35 -4.30
N VAL A 149 3.88 -28.60 -3.50
CA VAL A 149 3.26 -27.33 -3.92
C VAL A 149 4.33 -26.31 -4.27
N LEU A 150 5.42 -26.25 -3.51
CA LEU A 150 6.56 -25.36 -3.80
C LEU A 150 7.26 -25.72 -5.12
N ARG A 151 7.36 -27.01 -5.41
CA ARG A 151 8.01 -27.54 -6.62
C ARG A 151 7.19 -27.31 -7.87
N ASN A 152 5.86 -27.22 -7.72
CA ASN A 152 4.88 -27.04 -8.79
C ASN A 152 4.32 -25.60 -8.85
N LEU A 153 4.97 -24.62 -8.17
CA LEU A 153 4.56 -23.22 -8.24
C LEU A 153 4.73 -22.69 -9.67
N ASN A 154 3.61 -22.56 -10.35
CA ASN A 154 3.54 -21.85 -11.62
C ASN A 154 3.22 -20.37 -11.32
N PHE A 155 4.25 -19.54 -11.38
CA PHE A 155 4.04 -18.09 -11.29
C PHE A 155 3.27 -17.62 -12.51
N ASN A 156 2.12 -17.02 -12.26
CA ASN A 156 1.30 -16.45 -13.32
C ASN A 156 1.61 -14.94 -13.50
N LYS A 157 1.05 -14.36 -14.57
CA LYS A 157 1.19 -12.92 -14.87
C LYS A 157 0.70 -12.04 -13.72
N GLY A 158 -0.36 -12.46 -13.01
CA GLY A 158 -0.90 -11.73 -11.86
C GLY A 158 0.08 -11.68 -10.69
N ASP A 159 0.79 -12.76 -10.42
CA ASP A 159 1.78 -12.81 -9.34
C ASP A 159 2.96 -11.88 -9.63
N LEU A 160 3.46 -11.86 -10.87
CA LEU A 160 4.55 -10.96 -11.27
C LEU A 160 4.12 -9.47 -11.18
N THR A 161 2.93 -9.15 -11.67
CA THR A 161 2.44 -7.77 -11.57
C THR A 161 2.15 -7.37 -10.13
N MET A 162 1.72 -8.31 -9.27
CA MET A 162 1.56 -8.06 -7.83
C MET A 162 2.88 -7.69 -7.15
N VAL A 163 4.01 -8.31 -7.52
CA VAL A 163 5.34 -7.92 -7.01
C VAL A 163 5.65 -6.46 -7.35
N VAL A 164 5.30 -6.01 -8.57
CA VAL A 164 5.49 -4.60 -8.97
C VAL A 164 4.65 -3.67 -8.10
N ALA A 165 3.41 -4.05 -7.80
CA ALA A 165 2.56 -3.29 -6.88
C ALA A 165 3.19 -3.20 -5.49
N MET A 166 3.69 -4.31 -4.94
CA MET A 166 4.34 -4.33 -3.62
C MET A 166 5.60 -3.45 -3.58
N LEU A 167 6.42 -3.48 -4.65
CA LEU A 167 7.58 -2.58 -4.80
C LEU A 167 7.15 -1.11 -4.83
N SER A 168 6.08 -0.79 -5.55
CA SER A 168 5.54 0.58 -5.60
C SER A 168 5.12 1.07 -4.21
N TRP A 169 4.37 0.27 -3.46
CA TRP A 169 3.97 0.58 -2.09
C TRP A 169 5.15 0.69 -1.14
N ALA A 170 6.14 -0.19 -1.27
CA ALA A 170 7.35 -0.14 -0.48
C ALA A 170 8.16 1.14 -0.75
N THR A 171 8.22 1.57 -2.02
CA THR A 171 8.86 2.84 -2.41
C THR A 171 8.12 4.01 -1.78
N TYR A 172 6.79 4.07 -1.88
CA TYR A 172 5.97 5.08 -1.21
C TYR A 172 6.27 5.12 0.29
N SER A 173 6.25 3.96 0.96
CA SER A 173 6.44 3.87 2.41
C SER A 173 7.84 4.30 2.85
N ALA A 174 8.88 4.00 2.07
CA ALA A 174 10.23 4.45 2.32
C ALA A 174 10.35 5.98 2.12
N LEU A 175 9.82 6.51 1.03
CA LEU A 175 9.84 7.93 0.73
C LEU A 175 9.06 8.77 1.76
N LEU A 176 7.94 8.25 2.26
CA LEU A 176 7.11 8.93 3.25
C LEU A 176 7.89 9.29 4.52
N LYS A 177 8.92 8.50 4.89
CA LYS A 177 9.84 8.80 5.99
C LYS A 177 10.70 10.04 5.75
N MET A 178 10.85 10.48 4.51
CA MET A 178 11.61 11.68 4.14
C MET A 178 10.80 12.98 4.26
N LYS A 179 9.53 12.89 4.64
CA LYS A 179 8.66 14.06 4.85
C LYS A 179 9.26 15.00 5.90
N LYS A 180 9.47 16.26 5.54
CA LYS A 180 10.18 17.25 6.36
C LYS A 180 9.26 18.17 7.17
N HIS A 181 7.97 18.21 6.85
CA HIS A 181 7.04 19.16 7.46
C HIS A 181 5.84 18.43 8.07
N ASP A 182 5.40 18.87 9.23
CA ASP A 182 4.23 18.30 9.90
C ASP A 182 2.95 18.93 9.36
N VAL A 183 2.22 18.13 8.60
CA VAL A 183 0.83 18.35 8.22
C VAL A 183 -0.03 17.22 8.81
N SER A 184 -1.30 17.47 9.04
CA SER A 184 -2.19 16.42 9.55
C SER A 184 -2.22 15.22 8.60
N GLN A 185 -2.56 14.05 9.13
CA GLN A 185 -2.63 12.83 8.32
C GLN A 185 -3.70 12.93 7.22
N LEU A 186 -4.81 13.61 7.50
CA LEU A 186 -5.88 13.83 6.52
C LEU A 186 -5.42 14.78 5.40
N CYS A 187 -4.75 15.88 5.75
CA CYS A 187 -4.22 16.82 4.78
C CYS A 187 -3.15 16.16 3.90
N LEU A 188 -2.23 15.39 4.49
CA LEU A 188 -1.22 14.65 3.75
C LEU A 188 -1.87 13.65 2.77
N LEU A 189 -2.87 12.89 3.22
CA LEU A 189 -3.62 11.96 2.38
C LEU A 189 -4.29 12.69 1.22
N GLN A 190 -4.95 13.82 1.48
CA GLN A 190 -5.59 14.65 0.46
C GLN A 190 -4.59 15.14 -0.60
N ILE A 191 -3.42 15.61 -0.17
CA ILE A 191 -2.35 16.05 -1.08
C ILE A 191 -1.89 14.89 -1.96
N ILE A 192 -1.61 13.73 -1.37
CA ILE A 192 -1.15 12.53 -2.09
C ILE A 192 -2.20 12.07 -3.10
N ILE A 193 -3.48 12.04 -2.73
CA ILE A 193 -4.57 11.69 -3.64
C ILE A 193 -4.66 12.71 -4.76
N SER A 194 -4.57 14.02 -4.47
CA SER A 194 -4.64 15.08 -5.48
C SER A 194 -3.59 14.88 -6.58
N PHE A 195 -2.33 14.62 -6.18
CA PHE A 195 -1.28 14.37 -7.16
C PHE A 195 -1.41 13.01 -7.84
N GLY A 196 -1.90 11.98 -7.14
CA GLY A 196 -2.08 10.65 -7.71
C GLY A 196 -3.21 10.56 -8.75
N LEU A 197 -4.26 11.37 -8.62
CA LEU A 197 -5.36 11.44 -9.59
C LEU A 197 -5.00 12.16 -10.89
N LEU A 198 -3.87 12.87 -10.95
CA LEU A 198 -3.39 13.54 -12.16
C LEU A 198 -2.79 12.56 -13.18
N PHE A 199 -2.47 11.35 -12.77
CA PHE A 199 -1.80 10.31 -13.57
C PHE A 199 -2.61 9.00 -13.59
#